data_7a887ee0f80252a7258c74f1f8114452
#
_entry.id   7a887ee0f80252a7258c74f1f8114452
#
_cell.length_a   1.000
_cell.length_b   1.000
_cell.length_c   1.000
_cell.angle_alpha   90.00
_cell.angle_beta   90.00
_cell.angle_gamma   90.00
#
_symmetry.space_group_name_H-M   'P 1'
#
loop_
_entity.id
_entity.type
_entity.pdbx_description
1 polymer ?
#
loop_
_entity_poly.entity_id
_entity_poly.type
_entity_poly.pdbx_seq_one_letter_code
_entity_poly.pdbx_strand_id
1 'polypeptide(L)'
;MPSGGLVRALFIIATLVATILASLGLATPGRAATPVKVAIIVGPVGEELTPVYISLGEAAAAAAETRGATVVRAYSPDASAERVLAAVGGANIVVYLGHGVGTPNPYSASPNPATTNGWGLNGPGATGTHADSWQDGALAYYGESWIAEHANPAPGWVMIYSNACYAPGASEGFDTLATEEDAAQRVSAYSRAPLVDLGASAYFATDYFEGAAHLIGTLIDEPTLTYGDVFATEPRFVADGLTRLPHASVDGAETWLHRSAYFDGKVDYWYAFAGDPTASLAGRPDGGSVAEAVAPASSLAAVDGLITGMASSYGHSPGWEGQATVALPLELGGGIPAGTPSQVLICADRCVSVPVVDSCPCYVGTADQRVANLSHEAWRQVTDDPLAEGLVRVEIHLSPLAPVRNRPAA
;
A
#
# COMPACT_ATOMS: atom_id res chain seq x y z
N MET A 1 -30.98 -77.91 -13.59
CA MET A 1 -31.38 -76.54 -13.12
C MET A 1 -30.15 -75.79 -12.76
N PRO A 2 -29.76 -74.75 -13.49
CA PRO A 2 -28.87 -73.71 -12.95
C PRO A 2 -29.37 -72.33 -13.40
N SER A 3 -30.09 -71.60 -12.55
CA SER A 3 -30.54 -70.23 -12.82
C SER A 3 -30.30 -69.26 -11.68
N GLY A 4 -29.49 -69.61 -10.67
CA GLY A 4 -29.25 -68.76 -9.50
C GLY A 4 -28.02 -67.84 -9.60
N GLY A 5 -27.11 -68.05 -10.56
CA GLY A 5 -25.86 -67.31 -10.63
C GLY A 5 -25.94 -65.95 -11.34
N LEU A 6 -26.78 -65.81 -12.32
CA LEU A 6 -26.85 -64.61 -13.16
C LEU A 6 -27.55 -63.43 -12.45
N VAL A 7 -28.55 -63.72 -11.62
CA VAL A 7 -29.31 -62.69 -10.89
C VAL A 7 -28.46 -62.08 -9.77
N ARG A 8 -27.59 -62.88 -9.10
CA ARG A 8 -26.69 -62.34 -8.07
C ARG A 8 -25.56 -61.47 -8.66
N ALA A 9 -25.06 -61.79 -9.83
CA ALA A 9 -24.04 -60.95 -10.50
C ALA A 9 -24.57 -59.58 -10.95
N LEU A 10 -25.83 -59.53 -11.41
CA LEU A 10 -26.47 -58.27 -11.81
C LEU A 10 -26.75 -57.36 -10.59
N PHE A 11 -27.10 -57.90 -9.43
CA PHE A 11 -27.34 -57.10 -8.21
C PHE A 11 -26.02 -56.51 -7.68
N ILE A 12 -24.89 -57.20 -7.74
CA ILE A 12 -23.60 -56.73 -7.29
C ILE A 12 -23.07 -55.64 -8.20
N ILE A 13 -23.25 -55.75 -9.53
CA ILE A 13 -22.84 -54.71 -10.48
C ILE A 13 -23.73 -53.46 -10.33
N ALA A 14 -25.04 -53.59 -10.10
CA ALA A 14 -25.92 -52.46 -9.91
C ALA A 14 -25.62 -51.67 -8.60
N THR A 15 -25.23 -52.37 -7.51
CA THR A 15 -24.83 -51.73 -6.26
C THR A 15 -23.46 -51.08 -6.38
N LEU A 16 -22.52 -51.63 -7.14
CA LEU A 16 -21.20 -51.00 -7.34
C LEU A 16 -21.27 -49.74 -8.22
N VAL A 17 -22.13 -49.72 -9.23
CA VAL A 17 -22.37 -48.56 -10.10
C VAL A 17 -23.09 -47.44 -9.31
N ALA A 18 -24.05 -47.80 -8.45
CA ALA A 18 -24.75 -46.83 -7.61
C ALA A 18 -23.83 -46.18 -6.55
N THR A 19 -22.85 -46.92 -5.99
CA THR A 19 -21.86 -46.38 -5.07
C THR A 19 -20.79 -45.51 -5.77
N ILE A 20 -20.43 -45.79 -7.00
CA ILE A 20 -19.49 -44.95 -7.78
C ILE A 20 -20.18 -43.66 -8.22
N LEU A 21 -21.46 -43.68 -8.59
CA LEU A 21 -22.23 -42.48 -8.92
C LEU A 21 -22.57 -41.60 -7.68
N ALA A 22 -22.64 -42.17 -6.49
CA ALA A 22 -22.84 -41.41 -5.26
C ALA A 22 -21.55 -40.78 -4.75
N SER A 23 -20.38 -41.27 -5.17
CA SER A 23 -19.07 -40.67 -4.83
C SER A 23 -18.59 -39.62 -5.87
N LEU A 24 -19.23 -39.52 -7.02
CA LEU A 24 -19.20 -38.32 -7.85
C LEU A 24 -20.14 -37.28 -7.24
N GLY A 25 -19.82 -36.85 -6.02
CA GLY A 25 -20.46 -35.70 -5.42
C GLY A 25 -20.41 -34.57 -6.47
N LEU A 26 -21.60 -34.15 -6.90
CA LEU A 26 -21.75 -32.90 -7.63
C LEU A 26 -21.03 -31.84 -6.79
N ALA A 27 -19.79 -31.54 -7.14
CA ALA A 27 -19.12 -30.35 -6.65
C ALA A 27 -20.10 -29.24 -7.01
N THR A 28 -20.85 -28.75 -6.02
CA THR A 28 -21.59 -27.50 -6.20
C THR A 28 -20.59 -26.54 -6.79
N PRO A 29 -20.87 -25.91 -7.93
CA PRO A 29 -19.96 -24.90 -8.46
C PRO A 29 -19.81 -23.89 -7.31
N GLY A 30 -18.61 -23.90 -6.70
CA GLY A 30 -18.25 -22.95 -5.66
C GLY A 30 -18.55 -21.59 -6.27
N ARG A 31 -19.43 -20.82 -5.63
CA ARG A 31 -19.72 -19.44 -6.06
C ARG A 31 -18.35 -18.79 -6.16
N ALA A 32 -17.93 -18.42 -7.37
CA ALA A 32 -16.67 -17.72 -7.57
C ALA A 32 -16.64 -16.54 -6.59
N ALA A 33 -15.63 -16.50 -5.74
CA ALA A 33 -15.50 -15.42 -4.78
C ALA A 33 -15.46 -14.10 -5.56
N THR A 34 -16.25 -13.14 -5.13
CA THR A 34 -16.23 -11.80 -5.75
C THR A 34 -14.85 -11.20 -5.49
N PRO A 35 -14.11 -10.79 -6.53
CA PRO A 35 -12.81 -10.17 -6.33
C PRO A 35 -12.89 -8.98 -5.37
N VAL A 36 -11.86 -8.78 -4.56
CA VAL A 36 -11.73 -7.59 -3.72
C VAL A 36 -11.73 -6.37 -4.64
N LYS A 37 -12.58 -5.40 -4.37
CA LYS A 37 -12.57 -4.10 -5.06
C LYS A 37 -11.77 -3.12 -4.24
N VAL A 38 -10.75 -2.52 -4.85
CA VAL A 38 -9.89 -1.47 -4.26
C VAL A 38 -10.13 -0.16 -4.99
N ALA A 39 -10.51 0.88 -4.28
CA ALA A 39 -10.57 2.24 -4.80
C ALA A 39 -9.31 3.00 -4.36
N ILE A 40 -8.61 3.61 -5.31
CA ILE A 40 -7.42 4.42 -5.02
C ILE A 40 -7.68 5.83 -5.51
N ILE A 41 -7.57 6.76 -4.57
CA ILE A 41 -7.84 8.18 -4.75
C ILE A 41 -6.52 8.93 -4.60
N VAL A 42 -6.16 9.75 -5.59
CA VAL A 42 -5.02 10.67 -5.49
C VAL A 42 -5.52 12.07 -5.77
N GLY A 43 -5.60 12.88 -4.71
CA GLY A 43 -5.96 14.30 -4.81
C GLY A 43 -4.81 15.16 -5.33
N PRO A 44 -5.07 16.42 -5.72
CA PRO A 44 -4.02 17.36 -6.10
C PRO A 44 -3.24 17.81 -4.85
N VAL A 45 -1.91 17.80 -4.94
CA VAL A 45 -0.96 18.28 -3.91
C VAL A 45 0.11 19.19 -4.50
N GLY A 46 -0.25 19.91 -5.56
CA GLY A 46 0.62 20.78 -6.35
C GLY A 46 1.24 20.06 -7.55
N GLU A 47 1.70 20.87 -8.51
CA GLU A 47 2.19 20.37 -9.81
C GLU A 47 3.42 19.47 -9.69
N GLU A 48 4.26 19.68 -8.69
CA GLU A 48 5.50 18.92 -8.48
C GLU A 48 5.26 17.60 -7.70
N LEU A 49 4.40 17.63 -6.68
CA LEU A 49 4.21 16.48 -5.78
C LEU A 49 3.11 15.53 -6.24
N THR A 50 2.10 16.01 -6.97
CA THR A 50 1.00 15.14 -7.42
C THR A 50 1.49 13.97 -8.28
N PRO A 51 2.46 14.13 -9.21
CA PRO A 51 3.03 12.99 -9.94
C PRO A 51 3.69 11.93 -9.03
N VAL A 52 4.31 12.34 -7.94
CA VAL A 52 4.88 11.43 -6.94
C VAL A 52 3.76 10.65 -6.26
N TYR A 53 2.69 11.33 -5.82
CA TYR A 53 1.54 10.68 -5.19
C TYR A 53 0.80 9.74 -6.14
N ILE A 54 0.71 10.09 -7.43
CA ILE A 54 0.19 9.18 -8.47
C ILE A 54 1.07 7.93 -8.57
N SER A 55 2.39 8.07 -8.53
CA SER A 55 3.31 6.92 -8.54
C SER A 55 3.09 5.99 -7.33
N LEU A 56 2.90 6.55 -6.13
CA LEU A 56 2.56 5.77 -4.93
C LEU A 56 1.19 5.10 -5.06
N GLY A 57 0.20 5.81 -5.64
CA GLY A 57 -1.11 5.25 -5.95
C GLY A 57 -1.03 4.10 -6.95
N GLU A 58 -0.18 4.18 -7.98
CA GLU A 58 0.05 3.09 -8.93
C GLU A 58 0.78 1.91 -8.29
N ALA A 59 1.71 2.13 -7.36
CA ALA A 59 2.31 1.05 -6.59
C ALA A 59 1.25 0.29 -5.76
N ALA A 60 0.35 1.03 -5.11
CA ALA A 60 -0.78 0.46 -4.37
C ALA A 60 -1.75 -0.31 -5.31
N ALA A 61 -2.00 0.24 -6.51
CA ALA A 61 -2.82 -0.40 -7.53
C ALA A 61 -2.18 -1.72 -8.01
N ALA A 62 -0.91 -1.70 -8.33
CA ALA A 62 -0.16 -2.88 -8.75
C ALA A 62 -0.16 -3.97 -7.67
N ALA A 63 0.02 -3.58 -6.40
CA ALA A 63 -0.05 -4.51 -5.27
C ALA A 63 -1.42 -5.22 -5.18
N ALA A 64 -2.52 -4.51 -5.49
CA ALA A 64 -3.86 -5.09 -5.53
C ALA A 64 -4.10 -5.96 -6.79
N GLU A 65 -3.76 -5.44 -7.96
CA GLU A 65 -4.04 -6.09 -9.27
C GLU A 65 -3.28 -7.40 -9.44
N THR A 66 -2.01 -7.44 -9.02
CA THR A 66 -1.21 -8.68 -9.05
C THR A 66 -1.78 -9.80 -8.19
N ARG A 67 -2.66 -9.45 -7.23
CA ARG A 67 -3.40 -10.35 -6.34
C ARG A 67 -4.84 -10.61 -6.78
N GLY A 68 -5.18 -10.24 -8.02
CA GLY A 68 -6.50 -10.48 -8.60
C GLY A 68 -7.61 -9.54 -8.11
N ALA A 69 -7.29 -8.45 -7.42
CA ALA A 69 -8.27 -7.45 -7.04
C ALA A 69 -8.71 -6.61 -8.25
N THR A 70 -9.93 -6.09 -8.19
CA THR A 70 -10.41 -5.09 -9.14
C THR A 70 -10.06 -3.71 -8.62
N VAL A 71 -9.23 -2.97 -9.34
CA VAL A 71 -8.80 -1.62 -8.93
C VAL A 71 -9.56 -0.54 -9.72
N VAL A 72 -10.04 0.48 -9.02
CA VAL A 72 -10.63 1.69 -9.60
C VAL A 72 -9.83 2.90 -9.16
N ARG A 73 -9.30 3.64 -10.13
CA ARG A 73 -8.45 4.81 -9.92
C ARG A 73 -9.24 6.10 -10.08
N ALA A 74 -9.06 7.03 -9.14
CA ALA A 74 -9.58 8.38 -9.21
C ALA A 74 -8.44 9.35 -8.88
N TYR A 75 -7.65 9.69 -9.89
CA TYR A 75 -6.43 10.47 -9.75
C TYR A 75 -6.58 11.89 -10.28
N SER A 76 -5.93 12.85 -9.62
CA SER A 76 -5.75 14.18 -10.17
C SER A 76 -5.12 14.09 -11.59
N PRO A 77 -5.58 14.92 -12.55
CA PRO A 77 -6.48 16.06 -12.39
C PRO A 77 -7.99 15.70 -12.45
N ASP A 78 -8.33 14.44 -12.52
CA ASP A 78 -9.69 13.95 -12.66
C ASP A 78 -10.29 13.41 -11.34
N ALA A 79 -9.66 13.61 -10.19
CA ALA A 79 -10.15 13.19 -8.87
C ALA A 79 -11.26 14.12 -8.37
N SER A 80 -12.32 14.27 -9.15
CA SER A 80 -13.51 15.03 -8.73
C SER A 80 -14.35 14.24 -7.72
N ALA A 81 -15.17 14.93 -6.92
CA ALA A 81 -16.06 14.30 -5.96
C ALA A 81 -16.93 13.20 -6.59
N GLU A 82 -17.49 13.44 -7.78
CA GLU A 82 -18.32 12.46 -8.50
C GLU A 82 -17.52 11.20 -8.86
N ARG A 83 -16.32 11.35 -9.43
CA ARG A 83 -15.46 10.21 -9.79
C ARG A 83 -14.99 9.42 -8.57
N VAL A 84 -14.65 10.13 -7.51
CA VAL A 84 -14.25 9.51 -6.25
C VAL A 84 -15.39 8.69 -5.65
N LEU A 85 -16.60 9.24 -5.58
CA LEU A 85 -17.77 8.49 -5.09
C LEU A 85 -18.09 7.27 -5.94
N ALA A 86 -17.95 7.38 -7.27
CA ALA A 86 -18.13 6.24 -8.17
C ALA A 86 -17.05 5.15 -7.94
N ALA A 87 -15.82 5.54 -7.66
CA ALA A 87 -14.74 4.61 -7.34
C ALA A 87 -14.99 3.89 -6.00
N VAL A 88 -15.35 4.64 -4.96
CA VAL A 88 -15.60 4.16 -3.59
C VAL A 88 -16.82 3.25 -3.52
N GLY A 89 -17.85 3.47 -4.36
CA GLY A 89 -19.08 2.68 -4.35
C GLY A 89 -18.80 1.18 -4.39
N GLY A 90 -19.14 0.46 -3.32
CA GLY A 90 -18.92 -0.97 -3.16
C GLY A 90 -17.44 -1.41 -3.05
N ALA A 91 -16.51 -0.51 -2.76
CA ALA A 91 -15.10 -0.86 -2.55
C ALA A 91 -14.90 -1.54 -1.19
N ASN A 92 -14.06 -2.57 -1.17
CA ASN A 92 -13.69 -3.30 0.05
C ASN A 92 -12.48 -2.65 0.74
N ILE A 93 -11.62 -2.00 -0.03
CA ILE A 93 -10.49 -1.21 0.47
C ILE A 93 -10.53 0.13 -0.25
N VAL A 94 -10.42 1.21 0.48
CA VAL A 94 -10.32 2.57 -0.06
C VAL A 94 -8.99 3.15 0.39
N VAL A 95 -8.20 3.64 -0.55
CA VAL A 95 -6.93 4.31 -0.29
C VAL A 95 -7.05 5.76 -0.74
N TYR A 96 -6.63 6.65 0.12
CA TYR A 96 -6.55 8.07 -0.20
C TYR A 96 -5.12 8.58 -0.02
N LEU A 97 -4.60 9.26 -1.03
CA LEU A 97 -3.36 10.01 -1.02
C LEU A 97 -3.66 11.47 -1.39
N GLY A 98 -3.22 12.42 -0.60
CA GLY A 98 -3.51 13.82 -0.86
C GLY A 98 -3.38 14.69 0.38
N HIS A 99 -3.83 15.95 0.27
CA HIS A 99 -3.85 16.84 1.42
C HIS A 99 -4.69 16.27 2.56
N GLY A 100 -4.16 16.39 3.78
CA GLY A 100 -4.86 16.14 5.03
C GLY A 100 -5.19 17.45 5.75
N VAL A 101 -6.40 17.57 6.28
CA VAL A 101 -6.82 18.65 7.17
C VAL A 101 -7.38 18.01 8.44
N GLY A 102 -6.48 17.60 9.32
CA GLY A 102 -6.82 16.95 10.59
C GLY A 102 -7.08 17.94 11.72
N THR A 103 -7.68 17.45 12.80
CA THR A 103 -7.85 18.22 14.03
C THR A 103 -7.47 17.38 15.25
N PRO A 104 -6.79 17.95 16.25
CA PRO A 104 -6.34 19.36 16.37
C PRO A 104 -5.19 19.70 15.42
N ASN A 105 -5.19 20.92 14.88
CA ASN A 105 -4.08 21.47 14.11
C ASN A 105 -3.90 22.96 14.46
N PRO A 106 -2.67 23.53 14.28
CA PRO A 106 -2.38 24.90 14.66
C PRO A 106 -3.03 25.98 13.76
N TYR A 107 -3.56 25.57 12.60
CA TYR A 107 -4.11 26.49 11.60
C TYR A 107 -5.63 26.66 11.73
N SER A 108 -6.30 25.83 12.53
CA SER A 108 -7.74 25.89 12.75
C SER A 108 -8.09 25.75 14.23
N ALA A 109 -8.60 26.83 14.81
CA ALA A 109 -9.00 26.85 16.21
C ALA A 109 -10.26 26.03 16.52
N SER A 110 -11.04 25.67 15.47
CA SER A 110 -12.28 24.90 15.62
C SER A 110 -12.41 23.90 14.47
N PRO A 111 -12.69 22.64 14.75
CA PRO A 111 -12.94 21.66 13.70
C PRO A 111 -14.20 22.03 12.91
N ASN A 112 -14.13 21.89 11.61
CA ASN A 112 -15.28 22.01 10.72
C ASN A 112 -15.50 20.66 10.03
N PRO A 113 -16.48 19.86 10.44
CA PRO A 113 -16.71 18.52 9.86
C PRO A 113 -16.94 18.51 8.34
N ALA A 114 -17.33 19.64 7.77
CA ALA A 114 -17.50 19.75 6.32
C ALA A 114 -16.17 19.85 5.57
N THR A 115 -15.09 20.25 6.24
CA THR A 115 -13.78 20.52 5.61
C THR A 115 -12.59 19.93 6.38
N THR A 116 -12.81 19.04 7.35
CA THR A 116 -11.74 18.38 8.11
C THR A 116 -11.90 16.86 8.09
N ASN A 117 -10.82 16.14 8.36
CA ASN A 117 -10.77 14.68 8.48
C ASN A 117 -11.30 13.94 7.24
N GLY A 118 -10.95 14.41 6.05
CA GLY A 118 -11.50 13.86 4.81
C GLY A 118 -10.53 13.93 3.63
N TRP A 119 -11.04 14.29 2.45
CA TRP A 119 -10.34 14.20 1.18
C TRP A 119 -10.21 15.57 0.50
N GLY A 120 -8.98 15.96 0.16
CA GLY A 120 -8.70 17.07 -0.76
C GLY A 120 -8.79 16.58 -2.20
N LEU A 121 -9.77 17.06 -2.96
CA LEU A 121 -10.06 16.58 -4.31
C LEU A 121 -9.95 17.72 -5.33
N ASN A 122 -9.89 17.37 -6.62
CA ASN A 122 -9.98 18.39 -7.67
C ASN A 122 -11.30 19.12 -7.57
N GLY A 123 -11.23 20.42 -7.34
CA GLY A 123 -12.39 21.30 -7.21
C GLY A 123 -13.06 21.57 -8.56
N PRO A 124 -14.27 22.15 -8.56
CA PRO A 124 -14.97 22.51 -9.79
C PRO A 124 -14.20 23.51 -10.68
N GLY A 125 -13.26 24.27 -10.11
CA GLY A 125 -12.38 25.17 -10.82
C GLY A 125 -11.11 24.52 -11.38
N ALA A 126 -10.88 23.24 -11.15
CA ALA A 126 -9.72 22.53 -11.68
C ALA A 126 -9.81 22.44 -13.21
N THR A 127 -8.79 22.89 -13.91
CA THR A 127 -8.73 22.97 -15.38
C THR A 127 -7.72 21.98 -15.96
N GLY A 128 -7.76 20.73 -15.54
CA GLY A 128 -6.87 19.70 -16.04
C GLY A 128 -5.42 19.83 -15.52
N THR A 129 -5.23 20.42 -14.36
CA THR A 129 -3.94 20.61 -13.68
C THR A 129 -3.91 19.89 -12.34
N HIS A 130 -2.72 19.74 -11.77
CA HIS A 130 -2.52 19.24 -10.40
C HIS A 130 -2.48 20.37 -9.36
N ALA A 131 -2.95 21.58 -9.73
CA ALA A 131 -2.98 22.71 -8.83
C ALA A 131 -3.85 22.42 -7.60
N ASP A 132 -3.38 22.90 -6.46
CA ASP A 132 -3.97 22.65 -5.14
C ASP A 132 -4.41 23.95 -4.45
N SER A 133 -4.70 25.00 -5.20
CA SER A 133 -5.16 26.29 -4.69
C SER A 133 -6.62 26.24 -4.27
N TRP A 134 -6.89 26.48 -3.01
CA TRP A 134 -8.24 26.70 -2.47
C TRP A 134 -8.88 27.96 -3.03
N GLN A 135 -8.08 29.03 -3.22
CA GLN A 135 -8.56 30.33 -3.63
C GLN A 135 -9.05 30.32 -5.09
N ASP A 136 -8.37 29.54 -5.92
CA ASP A 136 -8.70 29.42 -7.34
C ASP A 136 -9.73 28.31 -7.63
N GLY A 137 -10.18 27.61 -6.57
CA GLY A 137 -11.12 26.48 -6.70
C GLY A 137 -10.55 25.25 -7.38
N ALA A 138 -9.21 25.16 -7.51
CA ALA A 138 -8.55 23.98 -8.05
C ALA A 138 -8.59 22.80 -7.07
N LEU A 139 -8.58 23.10 -5.77
CA LEU A 139 -8.76 22.14 -4.67
C LEU A 139 -10.08 22.42 -3.94
N ALA A 140 -10.84 21.38 -3.66
CA ALA A 140 -11.95 21.39 -2.73
C ALA A 140 -11.77 20.29 -1.70
N TYR A 141 -11.93 20.63 -0.41
CA TYR A 141 -11.80 19.63 0.66
C TYR A 141 -13.19 19.14 1.11
N TYR A 142 -13.36 17.84 1.08
CA TYR A 142 -14.59 17.16 1.46
C TYR A 142 -14.36 16.47 2.79
N GLY A 143 -14.86 17.04 3.86
CA GLY A 143 -14.63 16.59 5.23
C GLY A 143 -15.44 15.36 5.62
N GLU A 144 -15.26 14.95 6.87
CA GLU A 144 -15.84 13.73 7.42
C GLU A 144 -17.37 13.67 7.30
N SER A 145 -18.07 14.80 7.49
CA SER A 145 -19.54 14.81 7.38
C SER A 145 -20.03 14.60 5.95
N TRP A 146 -19.32 15.15 4.97
CA TRP A 146 -19.67 14.94 3.56
C TRP A 146 -19.39 13.49 3.13
N ILE A 147 -18.25 12.92 3.59
CA ILE A 147 -17.92 11.52 3.33
C ILE A 147 -18.99 10.60 3.91
N ALA A 148 -19.39 10.82 5.17
CA ALA A 148 -20.43 10.07 5.84
C ALA A 148 -21.79 10.10 5.11
N GLU A 149 -22.13 11.24 4.50
CA GLU A 149 -23.40 11.43 3.79
C GLU A 149 -23.41 10.80 2.39
N HIS A 150 -22.27 10.81 1.69
CA HIS A 150 -22.25 10.52 0.25
C HIS A 150 -21.51 9.24 -0.14
N ALA A 151 -20.56 8.76 0.67
CA ALA A 151 -19.80 7.56 0.34
C ALA A 151 -20.61 6.29 0.63
N ASN A 152 -20.45 5.28 -0.23
CA ASN A 152 -21.14 4.00 -0.09
C ASN A 152 -20.20 2.82 -0.39
N PRO A 153 -19.16 2.59 0.44
CA PRO A 153 -18.27 1.44 0.30
C PRO A 153 -18.99 0.12 0.62
N ALA A 154 -18.30 -1.00 0.43
CA ALA A 154 -18.81 -2.31 0.82
C ALA A 154 -18.92 -2.42 2.35
N PRO A 155 -19.86 -3.21 2.89
CA PRO A 155 -19.91 -3.48 4.33
C PRO A 155 -18.57 -4.04 4.84
N GLY A 156 -18.11 -3.57 6.00
CA GLY A 156 -16.86 -4.02 6.60
C GLY A 156 -15.60 -3.65 5.82
N TRP A 157 -15.66 -2.61 5.03
CA TRP A 157 -14.52 -2.10 4.24
C TRP A 157 -13.35 -1.65 5.12
N VAL A 158 -12.22 -1.40 4.49
CA VAL A 158 -11.00 -0.89 5.14
C VAL A 158 -10.65 0.47 4.54
N MET A 159 -10.39 1.47 5.40
CA MET A 159 -9.86 2.77 5.00
C MET A 159 -8.34 2.82 5.19
N ILE A 160 -7.61 3.29 4.20
CA ILE A 160 -6.18 3.54 4.27
C ILE A 160 -5.92 4.99 3.83
N TYR A 161 -5.44 5.83 4.76
CA TYR A 161 -4.86 7.11 4.43
C TYR A 161 -3.35 6.96 4.24
N SER A 162 -2.83 7.45 3.14
CA SER A 162 -1.39 7.41 2.85
C SER A 162 -0.90 8.80 2.50
N ASN A 163 0.12 9.27 3.23
CA ASN A 163 0.72 10.57 3.02
C ASN A 163 -0.31 11.72 3.03
N ALA A 164 -1.21 11.68 4.01
CA ALA A 164 -2.21 12.71 4.28
C ALA A 164 -1.92 13.33 5.64
N CYS A 165 -1.62 14.62 5.67
CA CYS A 165 -1.24 15.33 6.90
C CYS A 165 -2.20 15.05 8.05
N TYR A 166 -1.68 14.85 9.24
CA TYR A 166 -2.39 14.52 10.48
C TYR A 166 -3.09 13.15 10.53
N ALA A 167 -3.27 12.45 9.41
CA ALA A 167 -4.01 11.18 9.41
C ALA A 167 -3.38 10.09 10.30
N PRO A 168 -2.05 9.88 10.34
CA PRO A 168 -1.42 8.94 11.28
C PRO A 168 -1.18 9.54 12.68
N GLY A 169 -1.57 10.81 12.92
CA GLY A 169 -1.33 11.54 14.15
C GLY A 169 -0.15 12.51 14.10
N ALA A 170 0.73 12.38 13.09
CA ALA A 170 1.89 13.25 12.92
C ALA A 170 1.54 14.73 12.82
N SER A 171 2.51 15.59 13.12
CA SER A 171 2.48 17.02 12.81
C SER A 171 2.92 17.28 11.37
N GLU A 172 2.51 18.41 10.81
CA GLU A 172 3.13 18.89 9.58
C GLU A 172 4.60 19.31 9.80
N GLY A 173 5.37 19.39 8.70
CA GLY A 173 6.82 19.58 8.74
C GLY A 173 7.31 20.81 9.52
N PHE A 174 6.50 21.86 9.62
CA PHE A 174 6.84 23.11 10.31
C PHE A 174 6.19 23.25 11.69
N ASP A 175 5.38 22.30 12.09
CA ASP A 175 4.67 22.34 13.37
C ASP A 175 5.55 21.87 14.53
N THR A 176 5.09 22.18 15.75
CA THR A 176 5.58 21.50 16.94
C THR A 176 5.22 20.01 16.85
N LEU A 177 6.11 19.13 17.27
CA LEU A 177 5.85 17.68 17.32
C LEU A 177 4.55 17.41 18.09
N ALA A 178 3.75 16.48 17.56
CA ALA A 178 2.52 16.06 18.20
C ALA A 178 2.79 15.48 19.59
N THR A 179 1.93 15.81 20.54
CA THR A 179 1.82 15.04 21.77
C THR A 179 1.07 13.73 21.48
N GLU A 180 1.17 12.75 22.38
CA GLU A 180 0.38 11.51 22.26
C GLU A 180 -1.12 11.79 22.25
N GLU A 181 -1.56 12.77 23.03
CA GLU A 181 -2.95 13.21 23.09
C GLU A 181 -3.41 13.81 21.74
N ASP A 182 -2.62 14.71 21.14
CA ASP A 182 -2.92 15.29 19.83
C ASP A 182 -3.00 14.19 18.76
N ALA A 183 -2.04 13.27 18.74
CA ALA A 183 -2.00 12.16 17.81
C ALA A 183 -3.22 11.25 17.95
N ALA A 184 -3.59 10.90 19.17
CA ALA A 184 -4.78 10.09 19.45
C ALA A 184 -6.07 10.80 19.01
N GLN A 185 -6.20 12.09 19.26
CA GLN A 185 -7.35 12.88 18.84
C GLN A 185 -7.44 12.94 17.30
N ARG A 186 -6.33 13.17 16.59
CA ARG A 186 -6.27 13.19 15.12
C ARG A 186 -6.71 11.87 14.52
N VAL A 187 -6.13 10.76 14.97
CA VAL A 187 -6.48 9.41 14.47
C VAL A 187 -7.94 9.09 14.77
N SER A 188 -8.43 9.39 15.98
CA SER A 188 -9.84 9.18 16.34
C SER A 188 -10.78 10.04 15.51
N ALA A 189 -10.40 11.27 15.16
CA ALA A 189 -11.21 12.15 14.33
C ALA A 189 -11.27 11.66 12.87
N TYR A 190 -10.13 11.28 12.28
CA TYR A 190 -10.08 10.77 10.91
C TYR A 190 -10.79 9.43 10.74
N SER A 191 -10.72 8.57 11.74
CA SER A 191 -11.34 7.24 11.68
C SER A 191 -12.84 7.25 12.02
N ARG A 192 -13.37 8.34 12.58
CA ARG A 192 -14.77 8.42 13.06
C ARG A 192 -15.77 8.18 11.92
N ALA A 193 -15.72 8.92 10.83
CA ALA A 193 -16.64 8.73 9.72
C ALA A 193 -16.50 7.33 9.08
N PRO A 194 -15.31 6.80 8.78
CA PRO A 194 -15.14 5.43 8.36
C PRO A 194 -15.75 4.39 9.29
N LEU A 195 -15.41 4.43 10.57
CA LEU A 195 -15.78 3.37 11.52
C LEU A 195 -17.24 3.49 11.99
N VAL A 196 -17.68 4.71 12.35
CA VAL A 196 -18.99 4.94 12.98
C VAL A 196 -20.10 5.08 11.95
N ASP A 197 -19.88 5.97 10.97
CA ASP A 197 -20.94 6.36 10.04
C ASP A 197 -21.05 5.41 8.84
N LEU A 198 -19.92 4.82 8.38
CA LEU A 198 -19.84 4.00 7.18
C LEU A 198 -19.52 2.52 7.45
N GLY A 199 -19.36 2.11 8.70
CA GLY A 199 -19.18 0.72 9.09
C GLY A 199 -17.91 0.06 8.55
N ALA A 200 -16.81 0.82 8.46
CA ALA A 200 -15.49 0.24 8.18
C ALA A 200 -15.10 -0.73 9.31
N SER A 201 -14.41 -1.79 8.97
CA SER A 201 -13.86 -2.72 9.95
C SER A 201 -12.49 -2.28 10.48
N ALA A 202 -11.77 -1.47 9.70
CA ALA A 202 -10.46 -0.95 10.07
C ALA A 202 -10.15 0.38 9.38
N TYR A 203 -9.34 1.16 10.06
CA TYR A 203 -8.70 2.36 9.57
C TYR A 203 -7.19 2.19 9.74
N PHE A 204 -6.43 2.45 8.69
CA PHE A 204 -4.98 2.58 8.72
C PHE A 204 -4.58 3.95 8.21
N ALA A 205 -3.51 4.50 8.73
CA ALA A 205 -2.89 5.69 8.20
C ALA A 205 -1.37 5.55 8.22
N THR A 206 -0.70 5.98 7.16
CA THR A 206 0.74 5.85 7.00
C THR A 206 1.31 7.02 6.20
N ASP A 207 2.41 7.58 6.69
CA ASP A 207 3.23 8.54 5.93
C ASP A 207 4.45 7.89 5.28
N TYR A 208 4.59 6.57 5.42
CA TYR A 208 5.59 5.80 4.70
C TYR A 208 5.18 5.64 3.23
N PHE A 209 6.07 5.98 2.30
CA PHE A 209 5.74 6.04 0.87
C PHE A 209 5.17 4.74 0.30
N GLU A 210 5.69 3.58 0.69
CA GLU A 210 5.19 2.28 0.24
C GLU A 210 4.15 1.66 1.19
N GLY A 211 3.82 2.36 2.28
CA GLY A 211 2.97 1.81 3.34
C GLY A 211 1.60 1.35 2.84
N ALA A 212 0.97 2.10 1.91
CA ALA A 212 -0.31 1.70 1.34
C ALA A 212 -0.20 0.42 0.49
N ALA A 213 0.84 0.30 -0.34
CA ALA A 213 1.08 -0.89 -1.16
C ALA A 213 1.34 -2.12 -0.28
N HIS A 214 2.14 -1.96 0.79
CA HIS A 214 2.40 -3.01 1.78
C HIS A 214 1.11 -3.47 2.47
N LEU A 215 0.32 -2.53 3.00
CA LEU A 215 -0.95 -2.83 3.66
C LEU A 215 -1.92 -3.57 2.75
N ILE A 216 -2.10 -3.12 1.51
CA ILE A 216 -2.96 -3.77 0.51
C ILE A 216 -2.46 -5.19 0.25
N GLY A 217 -1.16 -5.34 0.01
CA GLY A 217 -0.55 -6.64 -0.23
C GLY A 217 -0.84 -7.62 0.90
N THR A 218 -0.55 -7.23 2.13
CA THR A 218 -0.77 -8.06 3.32
C THR A 218 -2.26 -8.39 3.52
N LEU A 219 -3.15 -7.40 3.40
CA LEU A 219 -4.59 -7.60 3.57
C LEU A 219 -5.17 -8.59 2.57
N ILE A 220 -4.67 -8.63 1.33
CA ILE A 220 -5.18 -9.51 0.28
C ILE A 220 -4.52 -10.90 0.36
N ASP A 221 -3.21 -10.97 0.60
CA ASP A 221 -2.48 -12.24 0.69
C ASP A 221 -2.85 -13.04 1.95
N GLU A 222 -3.07 -12.33 3.06
CA GLU A 222 -3.34 -12.92 4.38
C GLU A 222 -4.69 -12.44 4.95
N PRO A 223 -5.81 -12.66 4.27
CA PRO A 223 -7.10 -12.06 4.61
C PRO A 223 -7.65 -12.51 5.98
N THR A 224 -7.12 -13.59 6.54
CA THR A 224 -7.44 -14.10 7.89
C THR A 224 -6.56 -13.51 8.98
N LEU A 225 -5.47 -12.84 8.61
CA LEU A 225 -4.60 -12.17 9.58
C LEU A 225 -5.39 -11.07 10.27
N THR A 226 -5.22 -10.93 11.57
CA THR A 226 -5.91 -9.88 12.31
C THR A 226 -5.39 -8.49 11.92
N TYR A 227 -6.21 -7.47 12.00
CA TYR A 227 -5.75 -6.12 11.65
C TYR A 227 -4.59 -5.64 12.54
N GLY A 228 -4.54 -6.07 13.79
CA GLY A 228 -3.41 -5.81 14.67
C GLY A 228 -2.12 -6.50 14.19
N ASP A 229 -2.24 -7.72 13.68
CA ASP A 229 -1.09 -8.43 13.10
C ASP A 229 -0.69 -7.81 11.75
N VAL A 230 -1.66 -7.44 10.88
CA VAL A 230 -1.40 -6.68 9.65
C VAL A 230 -0.60 -5.40 9.96
N PHE A 231 -1.02 -4.65 10.99
CA PHE A 231 -0.31 -3.45 11.43
C PHE A 231 1.16 -3.74 11.78
N ALA A 232 1.41 -4.85 12.48
CA ALA A 232 2.75 -5.23 12.91
C ALA A 232 3.66 -5.77 11.79
N THR A 233 3.13 -6.01 10.57
CA THR A 233 3.94 -6.45 9.41
C THR A 233 4.71 -5.31 8.75
N GLU A 234 4.38 -4.04 9.03
CA GLU A 234 5.10 -2.88 8.46
C GLU A 234 6.60 -2.99 8.78
N PRO A 235 7.49 -2.97 7.77
CA PRO A 235 8.94 -3.17 7.98
C PRO A 235 9.60 -2.18 8.95
N ARG A 236 9.00 -1.00 9.13
CA ARG A 236 9.46 0.04 10.06
C ARG A 236 8.82 -0.06 11.44
N PHE A 237 7.95 -1.06 11.63
CA PHE A 237 7.30 -1.27 12.92
C PHE A 237 8.32 -1.66 14.00
N VAL A 238 8.29 -0.94 15.12
CA VAL A 238 9.11 -1.21 16.32
C VAL A 238 8.18 -1.25 17.53
N ALA A 239 8.17 -2.37 18.22
CA ALA A 239 7.22 -2.57 19.33
C ALA A 239 7.32 -1.48 20.42
N ASP A 240 8.52 -0.98 20.70
CA ASP A 240 8.76 0.09 21.70
C ASP A 240 8.20 1.45 21.24
N GLY A 241 7.89 1.62 19.97
CA GLY A 241 7.25 2.83 19.42
C GLY A 241 5.72 2.79 19.45
N LEU A 242 5.11 1.69 19.86
CA LEU A 242 3.68 1.48 19.83
C LEU A 242 2.99 1.92 21.13
N THR A 243 2.05 2.85 21.01
CA THR A 243 1.06 3.17 22.04
C THR A 243 -0.31 2.62 21.63
N ARG A 244 -1.03 2.00 22.56
CA ARG A 244 -2.41 1.49 22.36
C ARG A 244 -3.34 2.20 23.33
N LEU A 245 -4.43 2.74 22.80
CA LEU A 245 -5.42 3.51 23.55
C LEU A 245 -6.84 3.01 23.18
N PRO A 246 -7.83 3.10 24.07
CA PRO A 246 -9.22 2.96 23.67
C PRO A 246 -9.58 4.01 22.61
N HIS A 247 -10.37 3.64 21.60
CA HIS A 247 -10.86 4.61 20.63
C HIS A 247 -11.85 5.58 21.26
N ALA A 248 -11.70 6.89 20.98
CA ALA A 248 -12.48 7.92 21.66
C ALA A 248 -14.00 7.87 21.36
N SER A 249 -14.40 7.30 20.23
CA SER A 249 -15.80 7.35 19.71
C SER A 249 -16.41 5.99 19.40
N VAL A 250 -15.65 4.87 19.56
CA VAL A 250 -16.11 3.52 19.18
C VAL A 250 -15.84 2.56 20.33
N ASP A 251 -16.90 2.09 20.97
CA ASP A 251 -16.78 1.11 22.06
C ASP A 251 -16.17 -0.20 21.55
N GLY A 252 -15.15 -0.70 22.25
CA GLY A 252 -14.47 -1.94 21.91
C GLY A 252 -13.42 -1.82 20.81
N ALA A 253 -13.29 -0.66 20.17
CA ALA A 253 -12.19 -0.40 19.25
C ALA A 253 -10.98 0.21 19.97
N GLU A 254 -9.81 0.06 19.37
CA GLU A 254 -8.56 0.63 19.83
C GLU A 254 -8.01 1.65 18.82
N THR A 255 -7.23 2.60 19.32
CA THR A 255 -6.39 3.50 18.54
C THR A 255 -4.95 3.13 18.83
N TRP A 256 -4.20 2.74 17.78
CA TRP A 256 -2.79 2.42 17.87
C TRP A 256 -1.98 3.51 17.19
N LEU A 257 -1.01 4.04 17.91
CA LEU A 257 -0.10 5.08 17.45
C LEU A 257 1.31 4.51 17.40
N HIS A 258 1.97 4.61 16.27
CA HIS A 258 3.35 4.17 16.14
C HIS A 258 4.28 5.36 15.90
N ARG A 259 5.16 5.58 16.86
CA ARG A 259 6.14 6.66 16.87
C ARG A 259 7.49 6.14 16.45
N SER A 260 8.03 6.68 15.36
CA SER A 260 9.34 6.29 14.83
C SER A 260 10.02 7.45 14.14
N ALA A 261 11.30 7.29 13.81
CA ALA A 261 11.99 8.21 12.91
C ALA A 261 11.55 7.97 11.46
N TYR A 262 11.45 9.05 10.68
CA TYR A 262 11.18 8.99 9.26
C TYR A 262 12.38 9.52 8.45
N PHE A 263 12.25 9.67 7.14
CA PHE A 263 13.36 9.99 6.23
C PHE A 263 14.14 11.28 6.58
N ASP A 264 13.53 12.24 7.22
CA ASP A 264 14.14 13.50 7.68
C ASP A 264 14.81 13.37 9.06
N GLY A 265 14.76 12.19 9.67
CA GLY A 265 15.25 11.93 11.04
C GLY A 265 14.35 12.48 12.14
N LYS A 266 13.26 13.17 11.81
CA LYS A 266 12.25 13.60 12.76
C LYS A 266 11.52 12.39 13.34
N VAL A 267 11.36 12.36 14.65
CA VAL A 267 10.62 11.31 15.36
C VAL A 267 9.22 11.81 15.63
N ASP A 268 8.22 11.19 15.01
CA ASP A 268 6.82 11.56 15.13
C ASP A 268 5.91 10.32 14.94
N TYR A 269 4.60 10.51 14.85
CA TYR A 269 3.60 9.44 14.63
C TYR A 269 3.34 9.25 13.13
N TRP A 270 4.08 8.35 12.51
CA TRP A 270 4.05 8.13 11.04
C TRP A 270 3.15 6.99 10.60
N TYR A 271 2.63 6.21 11.56
CA TYR A 271 1.81 5.04 11.29
C TYR A 271 0.78 4.84 12.39
N ALA A 272 -0.47 4.61 12.02
CA ALA A 272 -1.57 4.47 12.95
C ALA A 272 -2.62 3.47 12.45
N PHE A 273 -3.36 2.92 13.42
CA PHE A 273 -4.52 2.06 13.21
C PHE A 273 -5.65 2.50 14.14
N ALA A 274 -6.90 2.33 13.66
CA ALA A 274 -8.07 2.40 14.51
C ALA A 274 -9.09 1.31 14.10
N GLY A 275 -9.72 0.67 15.08
CA GLY A 275 -10.70 -0.38 14.88
C GLY A 275 -10.57 -1.52 15.89
N ASP A 276 -11.17 -2.67 15.59
CA ASP A 276 -10.97 -3.90 16.37
C ASP A 276 -9.69 -4.61 15.88
N PRO A 277 -8.62 -4.64 16.68
CA PRO A 277 -7.35 -5.25 16.26
C PRO A 277 -7.45 -6.77 16.10
N THR A 278 -8.50 -7.42 16.60
CA THR A 278 -8.72 -8.86 16.50
C THR A 278 -9.57 -9.27 15.29
N ALA A 279 -10.22 -8.32 14.63
CA ALA A 279 -10.95 -8.54 13.38
C ALA A 279 -10.00 -8.72 12.20
N SER A 280 -10.51 -9.20 11.06
CA SER A 280 -9.75 -9.47 9.84
C SER A 280 -10.56 -9.17 8.59
N LEU A 281 -9.89 -9.07 7.44
CA LEU A 281 -10.54 -8.82 6.16
C LEU A 281 -11.48 -9.97 5.77
N ALA A 282 -11.16 -11.23 6.09
CA ALA A 282 -12.00 -12.39 5.84
C ALA A 282 -13.23 -12.45 6.74
N GLY A 283 -13.17 -11.83 7.93
CA GLY A 283 -14.26 -11.80 8.91
C GLY A 283 -15.33 -10.73 8.64
N ARG A 284 -15.30 -10.06 7.48
CA ARG A 284 -16.25 -9.01 7.13
C ARG A 284 -17.71 -9.52 7.11
N PRO A 285 -18.69 -8.67 7.45
CA PRO A 285 -20.11 -9.04 7.48
C PRO A 285 -20.69 -9.53 6.14
N ASP A 286 -20.11 -9.13 5.01
CA ASP A 286 -20.55 -9.53 3.67
C ASP A 286 -20.14 -10.96 3.29
N GLY A 287 -19.36 -11.63 4.13
CA GLY A 287 -18.96 -13.03 3.91
C GLY A 287 -18.27 -13.28 2.57
N GLY A 288 -17.75 -12.22 1.94
CA GLY A 288 -17.00 -12.34 0.69
C GLY A 288 -15.76 -13.18 0.93
N SER A 289 -15.81 -14.44 0.51
CA SER A 289 -14.62 -15.28 0.40
C SER A 289 -13.67 -14.53 -0.52
N VAL A 290 -12.55 -14.06 0.03
CA VAL A 290 -11.45 -13.62 -0.80
C VAL A 290 -11.04 -14.87 -1.59
N ALA A 291 -11.06 -14.82 -2.92
CA ALA A 291 -10.50 -15.90 -3.70
C ALA A 291 -9.09 -16.11 -3.16
N GLU A 292 -8.76 -17.36 -2.83
CA GLU A 292 -7.39 -17.71 -2.47
C GLU A 292 -6.52 -17.18 -3.61
N ALA A 293 -5.82 -16.10 -3.36
CA ALA A 293 -5.00 -15.47 -4.37
C ALA A 293 -3.96 -16.52 -4.75
N VAL A 294 -4.00 -16.96 -6.00
CA VAL A 294 -2.86 -17.69 -6.55
C VAL A 294 -1.70 -16.70 -6.44
N ALA A 295 -0.82 -16.94 -5.49
CA ALA A 295 0.35 -16.12 -5.28
C ALA A 295 1.04 -15.97 -6.63
N PRO A 296 1.18 -14.74 -7.17
CA PRO A 296 1.98 -14.56 -8.37
C PRO A 296 3.35 -15.12 -8.04
N ALA A 297 3.87 -15.98 -8.90
CA ALA A 297 5.22 -16.49 -8.72
C ALA A 297 6.14 -15.30 -8.54
N SER A 298 6.71 -15.15 -7.35
CA SER A 298 7.63 -14.07 -7.01
C SER A 298 8.76 -14.08 -8.04
N SER A 299 8.75 -13.10 -8.92
CA SER A 299 9.68 -13.06 -10.06
C SER A 299 11.02 -12.43 -9.73
N LEU A 300 11.19 -11.91 -8.51
CA LEU A 300 12.44 -11.31 -8.04
C LEU A 300 13.26 -12.28 -7.16
N ALA A 301 13.45 -13.52 -7.60
CA ALA A 301 14.38 -14.41 -6.92
C ALA A 301 15.82 -14.04 -7.32
N ALA A 302 16.60 -13.58 -6.34
CA ALA A 302 18.05 -13.50 -6.52
C ALA A 302 18.62 -14.93 -6.63
N VAL A 303 19.31 -15.21 -7.71
CA VAL A 303 20.08 -16.46 -7.86
C VAL A 303 21.50 -16.16 -7.40
N ASP A 304 21.94 -16.77 -6.31
CA ASP A 304 23.27 -16.54 -5.70
C ASP A 304 23.57 -15.05 -5.39
N GLY A 305 22.53 -14.27 -5.03
CA GLY A 305 22.67 -12.85 -4.75
C GLY A 305 22.81 -11.95 -5.98
N LEU A 306 22.63 -12.49 -7.19
CA LEU A 306 22.63 -11.75 -8.46
C LEU A 306 21.20 -11.58 -8.96
N ILE A 307 20.85 -10.38 -9.35
CA ILE A 307 19.58 -10.03 -9.99
C ILE A 307 19.86 -9.29 -11.28
N THR A 308 19.11 -9.62 -12.33
CA THR A 308 19.15 -8.91 -13.60
C THR A 308 17.78 -8.38 -13.96
N GLY A 309 17.70 -7.16 -14.48
CA GLY A 309 16.43 -6.57 -14.88
C GLY A 309 16.59 -5.14 -15.37
N MET A 310 15.45 -4.46 -15.48
CA MET A 310 15.42 -3.05 -15.84
C MET A 310 15.51 -2.20 -14.57
N ALA A 311 16.31 -1.15 -14.58
CA ALA A 311 16.31 -0.09 -13.59
C ALA A 311 15.75 1.19 -14.23
N SER A 312 15.00 1.97 -13.41
CA SER A 312 14.60 3.33 -13.76
C SER A 312 15.48 4.36 -13.05
N SER A 313 15.31 5.64 -13.39
CA SER A 313 15.99 6.74 -12.73
C SER A 313 15.04 7.54 -11.85
N TYR A 314 15.55 8.12 -10.77
CA TYR A 314 14.87 9.12 -9.95
C TYR A 314 15.84 10.24 -9.56
N GLY A 315 15.34 11.36 -9.03
CA GLY A 315 16.18 12.50 -8.66
C GLY A 315 17.25 12.13 -7.63
N HIS A 316 16.83 12.00 -6.39
CA HIS A 316 17.67 11.60 -5.24
C HIS A 316 16.75 11.29 -4.05
N SER A 317 17.23 10.54 -3.08
CA SER A 317 16.59 10.41 -1.77
C SER A 317 16.99 11.58 -0.87
N PRO A 318 16.11 12.08 0.01
CA PRO A 318 16.41 13.18 0.93
C PRO A 318 17.66 12.91 1.77
N GLY A 319 18.55 13.93 1.87
CA GLY A 319 19.83 13.82 2.56
C GLY A 319 20.95 13.15 1.75
N TRP A 320 20.68 12.77 0.49
CA TRP A 320 21.62 12.11 -0.41
C TRP A 320 21.81 12.89 -1.73
N GLU A 321 21.54 14.18 -1.71
CA GLU A 321 21.67 15.07 -2.87
C GLU A 321 23.10 15.03 -3.44
N GLY A 322 23.20 14.86 -4.75
CA GLY A 322 24.48 14.80 -5.45
C GLY A 322 25.32 13.54 -5.20
N GLN A 323 24.74 12.53 -4.55
CA GLN A 323 25.38 11.24 -4.29
C GLN A 323 24.78 10.14 -5.16
N ALA A 324 25.63 9.20 -5.59
CA ALA A 324 25.18 8.00 -6.26
C ALA A 324 24.55 7.03 -5.25
N THR A 325 23.26 6.77 -5.40
CA THR A 325 22.47 5.94 -4.50
C THR A 325 21.47 5.06 -5.27
N VAL A 326 20.90 4.09 -4.61
CA VAL A 326 19.87 3.22 -5.19
C VAL A 326 18.73 3.01 -4.20
N ALA A 327 17.51 2.97 -4.76
CA ALA A 327 16.33 2.40 -4.12
C ALA A 327 16.07 1.02 -4.71
N LEU A 328 15.86 0.01 -3.85
CA LEU A 328 15.55 -1.36 -4.24
C LEU A 328 14.12 -1.71 -3.85
N PRO A 329 13.46 -2.69 -4.51
CA PRO A 329 12.27 -3.33 -3.97
C PRO A 329 12.48 -3.81 -2.54
N LEU A 330 11.43 -3.80 -1.72
CA LEU A 330 11.51 -4.29 -0.32
C LEU A 330 11.98 -5.74 -0.27
N GLU A 331 11.55 -6.57 -1.21
CA GLU A 331 11.93 -7.98 -1.35
C GLU A 331 13.43 -8.18 -1.59
N LEU A 332 14.11 -7.15 -2.06
CA LEU A 332 15.55 -7.13 -2.30
C LEU A 332 16.33 -6.38 -1.22
N GLY A 333 15.67 -6.02 -0.12
CA GLY A 333 16.28 -5.30 1.00
C GLY A 333 16.29 -3.78 0.81
N GLY A 334 15.42 -3.24 -0.04
CA GLY A 334 15.17 -1.80 -0.12
C GLY A 334 14.63 -1.26 1.19
N GLY A 335 14.90 0.01 1.47
CA GLY A 335 14.40 0.72 2.66
C GLY A 335 15.36 1.81 3.12
N ILE A 336 14.86 2.64 4.03
CA ILE A 336 15.67 3.69 4.67
C ILE A 336 16.52 3.03 5.76
N PRO A 337 17.86 3.13 5.68
CA PRO A 337 18.71 2.44 6.63
C PRO A 337 18.64 3.10 8.03
N ALA A 338 18.42 2.31 9.08
CA ALA A 338 18.49 2.75 10.47
C ALA A 338 19.92 3.11 10.94
N GLY A 339 20.93 3.00 10.06
CA GLY A 339 22.34 3.22 10.34
C GLY A 339 23.14 3.31 9.05
N THR A 340 24.31 2.69 9.00
CA THR A 340 25.13 2.65 7.78
C THR A 340 24.39 1.84 6.70
N PRO A 341 24.09 2.42 5.51
CA PRO A 341 23.37 1.72 4.46
C PRO A 341 24.16 0.51 3.93
N SER A 342 23.45 -0.53 3.55
CA SER A 342 24.02 -1.66 2.82
C SER A 342 24.56 -1.18 1.46
N GLN A 343 25.59 -1.83 0.96
CA GLN A 343 26.18 -1.53 -0.34
C GLN A 343 25.83 -2.63 -1.33
N VAL A 344 25.43 -2.25 -2.52
CA VAL A 344 25.23 -3.16 -3.65
C VAL A 344 26.12 -2.74 -4.81
N LEU A 345 26.57 -3.72 -5.60
CA LEU A 345 27.26 -3.44 -6.84
C LEU A 345 26.26 -3.47 -7.99
N ILE A 346 26.15 -2.39 -8.72
CA ILE A 346 25.27 -2.27 -9.89
C ILE A 346 26.12 -2.14 -11.13
N CYS A 347 25.84 -2.97 -12.13
CA CYS A 347 26.55 -3.02 -13.40
C CYS A 347 25.56 -2.82 -14.57
N ALA A 348 25.92 -1.91 -15.48
CA ALA A 348 25.39 -1.80 -16.84
C ALA A 348 26.60 -1.70 -17.78
N ASP A 349 26.90 -0.54 -18.36
CA ASP A 349 28.14 -0.32 -19.12
C ASP A 349 29.36 -0.33 -18.18
N ARG A 350 29.16 0.09 -16.94
CA ARG A 350 30.15 0.11 -15.84
C ARG A 350 29.56 -0.42 -14.57
N CYS A 351 30.42 -0.91 -13.68
CA CYS A 351 30.00 -1.39 -12.35
C CYS A 351 30.35 -0.33 -11.28
N VAL A 352 29.37 -0.01 -10.44
CA VAL A 352 29.54 0.97 -9.36
C VAL A 352 28.94 0.41 -8.07
N SER A 353 29.66 0.55 -6.95
CA SER A 353 29.11 0.22 -5.63
C SER A 353 28.38 1.45 -5.09
N VAL A 354 27.10 1.28 -4.77
CA VAL A 354 26.24 2.34 -4.28
C VAL A 354 25.49 1.92 -3.01
N PRO A 355 25.22 2.85 -2.09
CA PRO A 355 24.43 2.58 -0.91
C PRO A 355 22.96 2.43 -1.28
N VAL A 356 22.29 1.45 -0.62
CA VAL A 356 20.83 1.31 -0.63
C VAL A 356 20.28 2.27 0.43
N VAL A 357 19.57 3.30 0.00
CA VAL A 357 19.10 4.38 0.89
C VAL A 357 17.60 4.56 0.89
N ASP A 358 16.92 3.81 0.04
CA ASP A 358 15.47 3.93 -0.13
C ASP A 358 14.87 2.61 -0.62
N SER A 359 13.55 2.55 -0.64
CA SER A 359 12.80 1.50 -1.32
C SER A 359 12.12 2.06 -2.57
N CYS A 360 11.91 1.21 -3.57
CA CYS A 360 11.13 1.55 -4.74
C CYS A 360 9.93 0.60 -4.88
N PRO A 361 8.79 1.09 -5.38
CA PRO A 361 7.67 0.21 -5.74
C PRO A 361 8.08 -0.75 -6.87
N CYS A 362 8.92 -0.30 -7.75
CA CYS A 362 9.57 -1.06 -8.84
C CYS A 362 8.63 -1.98 -9.64
N TYR A 363 7.32 -1.83 -9.46
CA TYR A 363 6.24 -2.59 -10.13
C TYR A 363 6.43 -4.11 -10.09
N VAL A 364 6.92 -4.62 -8.94
CA VAL A 364 7.24 -6.04 -8.76
C VAL A 364 6.04 -6.93 -9.09
N GLY A 365 6.27 -7.98 -9.89
CA GLY A 365 5.22 -8.90 -10.32
C GLY A 365 4.38 -8.41 -11.51
N THR A 366 4.67 -7.25 -12.11
CA THR A 366 3.98 -6.73 -13.29
C THR A 366 4.85 -6.82 -14.55
N ALA A 367 4.24 -6.58 -15.73
CA ALA A 367 4.99 -6.49 -16.98
C ALA A 367 6.00 -5.32 -17.01
N ASP A 368 5.76 -4.31 -16.18
CA ASP A 368 6.61 -3.12 -16.05
C ASP A 368 7.61 -3.21 -14.90
N GLN A 369 7.85 -4.41 -14.38
CA GLN A 369 8.74 -4.65 -13.26
C GLN A 369 10.14 -4.05 -13.47
N ARG A 370 10.63 -3.40 -12.40
CA ARG A 370 12.01 -2.91 -12.29
C ARG A 370 12.72 -3.65 -11.15
N VAL A 371 14.03 -3.70 -11.21
CA VAL A 371 14.86 -4.29 -10.15
C VAL A 371 15.50 -3.21 -9.27
N ALA A 372 15.47 -1.96 -9.70
CA ALA A 372 15.99 -0.81 -8.95
C ALA A 372 15.50 0.52 -9.51
N ASN A 373 15.57 1.57 -8.68
CA ASN A 373 15.61 2.97 -9.08
C ASN A 373 16.99 3.55 -8.77
N LEU A 374 17.65 4.12 -9.76
CA LEU A 374 18.98 4.73 -9.65
C LEU A 374 18.86 6.23 -9.46
N SER A 375 19.56 6.82 -8.48
CA SER A 375 19.70 8.28 -8.47
C SER A 375 20.33 8.76 -9.78
N HIS A 376 20.10 10.01 -10.16
CA HIS A 376 20.70 10.58 -11.38
C HIS A 376 22.23 10.47 -11.38
N GLU A 377 22.86 10.54 -10.21
CA GLU A 377 24.30 10.36 -10.04
C GLU A 377 24.73 8.91 -10.25
N ALA A 378 23.95 7.94 -9.72
CA ALA A 378 24.20 6.52 -9.96
C ALA A 378 24.00 6.17 -11.45
N TRP A 379 22.93 6.67 -12.08
CA TRP A 379 22.68 6.49 -13.51
C TRP A 379 23.88 6.88 -14.36
N ARG A 380 24.39 8.12 -14.18
CA ARG A 380 25.55 8.64 -14.94
C ARG A 380 26.84 7.85 -14.70
N GLN A 381 26.94 7.15 -13.56
CA GLN A 381 28.11 6.34 -13.26
C GLN A 381 28.03 4.93 -13.84
N VAL A 382 26.83 4.35 -13.98
CA VAL A 382 26.65 2.97 -14.43
C VAL A 382 26.43 2.86 -15.94
N THR A 383 25.88 3.91 -16.59
CA THR A 383 25.60 3.88 -18.03
C THR A 383 25.91 5.21 -18.71
N ASP A 384 26.11 5.17 -20.03
CA ASP A 384 26.20 6.33 -20.91
C ASP A 384 24.85 6.70 -21.53
N ASP A 385 23.80 5.92 -21.28
CA ASP A 385 22.44 6.19 -21.79
C ASP A 385 21.90 7.51 -21.22
N PRO A 386 21.26 8.35 -22.04
CA PRO A 386 20.63 9.57 -21.57
C PRO A 386 19.56 9.31 -20.52
N LEU A 387 19.47 10.13 -19.48
CA LEU A 387 18.39 10.04 -18.47
C LEU A 387 16.98 10.06 -19.09
N ALA A 388 16.83 10.67 -20.25
CA ALA A 388 15.55 10.75 -20.97
C ALA A 388 15.05 9.38 -21.49
N GLU A 389 15.90 8.37 -21.58
CA GLU A 389 15.48 7.00 -21.92
C GLU A 389 14.73 6.35 -20.77
N GLY A 390 14.96 6.79 -19.54
CA GLY A 390 14.18 6.42 -18.37
C GLY A 390 14.39 4.99 -17.87
N LEU A 391 14.97 4.09 -18.67
CA LEU A 391 15.18 2.68 -18.36
C LEU A 391 16.53 2.20 -18.85
N VAL A 392 17.24 1.44 -18.01
CA VAL A 392 18.51 0.79 -18.36
C VAL A 392 18.49 -0.65 -17.83
N ARG A 393 19.09 -1.57 -18.59
CA ARG A 393 19.27 -2.96 -18.10
C ARG A 393 20.46 -3.01 -17.18
N VAL A 394 20.27 -3.61 -15.99
CA VAL A 394 21.32 -3.73 -14.96
C VAL A 394 21.44 -5.14 -14.42
N GLU A 395 22.63 -5.43 -13.89
CA GLU A 395 22.91 -6.54 -12.98
C GLU A 395 23.18 -5.97 -11.59
N ILE A 396 22.55 -6.50 -10.55
CA ILE A 396 22.69 -6.07 -9.17
C ILE A 396 23.21 -7.23 -8.34
N HIS A 397 24.35 -7.03 -7.68
CA HIS A 397 24.92 -7.98 -6.73
C HIS A 397 24.58 -7.50 -5.32
N LEU A 398 23.70 -8.25 -4.62
CA LEU A 398 23.18 -7.92 -3.29
C LEU A 398 24.20 -8.21 -2.15
N SER A 399 25.21 -9.01 -2.41
CA SER A 399 26.31 -9.25 -1.45
C SER A 399 27.55 -8.49 -1.91
N PRO A 400 28.27 -7.81 -1.01
CA PRO A 400 29.53 -7.17 -1.38
C PRO A 400 30.49 -8.25 -1.91
N LEU A 401 30.88 -8.15 -3.16
CA LEU A 401 31.96 -8.94 -3.71
C LEU A 401 33.18 -8.74 -2.81
N ALA A 402 33.75 -9.81 -2.28
CA ALA A 402 35.01 -9.72 -1.56
C ALA A 402 36.02 -8.98 -2.46
N PRO A 403 36.82 -8.04 -1.92
CA PRO A 403 37.72 -7.24 -2.72
C PRO A 403 38.58 -8.16 -3.59
N VAL A 404 38.52 -7.94 -4.91
CA VAL A 404 39.38 -8.67 -5.86
C VAL A 404 40.81 -8.43 -5.44
N ARG A 405 41.46 -9.41 -4.86
CA ARG A 405 42.88 -9.36 -4.59
C ARG A 405 43.59 -9.20 -5.93
N ASN A 406 44.11 -8.01 -6.19
CA ASN A 406 44.98 -7.79 -7.33
C ASN A 406 46.06 -8.89 -7.31
N ARG A 407 46.00 -9.78 -8.28
CA ARG A 407 47.03 -10.75 -8.53
C ARG A 407 48.22 -9.95 -9.04
N PRO A 408 49.39 -10.00 -8.38
CA PRO A 408 50.56 -9.33 -8.93
C PRO A 408 50.83 -9.94 -10.31
N ALA A 409 51.07 -9.06 -11.28
CA ALA A 409 51.53 -9.46 -12.61
C ALA A 409 52.84 -10.26 -12.46
N ALA A 410 52.88 -11.44 -13.05
CA ALA A 410 54.09 -12.25 -13.16
C ALA A 410 54.95 -11.78 -14.34
#